data_b6ba6005d1029fcbb5d09c82fc3c4269
#
_entry.id   b6ba6005d1029fcbb5d09c82fc3c4269
#
_cell.length_a   1.000
_cell.length_b   1.000
_cell.length_c   1.000
_cell.angle_alpha   90.00
_cell.angle_beta   90.00
_cell.angle_gamma   90.00
#
_symmetry.space_group_name_H-M   'P 1'
#
loop_
_entity.id
_entity.type
_entity.pdbx_description
1 polymer ?
#
loop_
_entity_poly.entity_id
_entity_poly.type
_entity_poly.pdbx_seq_one_letter_code
_entity_poly.pdbx_strand_id
1 'polypeptide(L)'
;MIESHPFEPWLPGNAKLLMLGTFPPAEKRWCMPWYYPNFQNDMWRIFGIIYFDDKFHFVDVEHKTYRLDAIKEFLMQKGVAIYDTAQQVIRTKNTASDKDLQVVQPSDLDGILRSLPDCTAVLTAGQLALSLIHI
;
A
#
# COMPACT_ATOMS: atom_id res chain seq x y z
N MET A 1 9.36 -12.93 -15.99
CA MET A 1 8.02 -12.52 -16.46
C MET A 1 7.59 -11.23 -15.79
N ILE A 2 7.12 -10.27 -16.57
CA ILE A 2 6.70 -8.97 -16.08
C ILE A 2 5.32 -9.09 -15.40
N GLU A 3 5.21 -8.56 -14.19
CA GLU A 3 3.94 -8.44 -13.47
C GLU A 3 3.51 -6.97 -13.46
N SER A 4 2.26 -6.71 -13.82
CA SER A 4 1.66 -5.38 -13.72
C SER A 4 0.94 -5.22 -12.38
N HIS A 5 0.87 -3.98 -11.88
CA HIS A 5 0.22 -3.72 -10.59
C HIS A 5 -1.23 -4.17 -10.62
N PRO A 6 -1.67 -5.01 -9.66
CA PRO A 6 -3.00 -5.62 -9.70
C PRO A 6 -4.12 -4.75 -9.15
N PHE A 7 -3.80 -3.62 -8.49
CA PHE A 7 -4.80 -2.78 -7.83
C PHE A 7 -4.83 -1.39 -8.43
N GLU A 8 -6.02 -0.78 -8.43
CA GLU A 8 -6.17 0.61 -8.80
C GLU A 8 -5.60 1.52 -7.70
N PRO A 9 -5.01 2.67 -8.04
CA PRO A 9 -4.63 3.64 -7.03
C PRO A 9 -5.83 4.05 -6.19
N TRP A 10 -5.62 4.15 -4.87
CA TRP A 10 -6.64 4.62 -3.93
C TRP A 10 -6.40 6.10 -3.67
N LEU A 11 -7.15 6.97 -4.34
CA LEU A 11 -6.89 8.41 -4.38
C LEU A 11 -8.12 9.23 -3.99
N PRO A 12 -8.53 9.23 -2.69
CA PRO A 12 -9.63 10.10 -2.24
C PRO A 12 -9.28 11.57 -2.50
N GLY A 13 -10.23 12.33 -3.04
CA GLY A 13 -9.99 13.73 -3.43
C GLY A 13 -9.62 14.64 -2.27
N ASN A 14 -9.97 14.27 -1.02
CA ASN A 14 -9.64 15.02 0.18
C ASN A 14 -8.30 14.58 0.81
N ALA A 15 -7.52 13.72 0.16
CA ALA A 15 -6.33 13.14 0.75
C ALA A 15 -5.29 14.21 1.08
N LYS A 16 -4.77 14.14 2.31
CA LYS A 16 -3.69 14.98 2.82
C LYS A 16 -2.39 14.22 2.93
N LEU A 17 -2.45 12.90 2.94
CA LEU A 17 -1.31 12.00 3.03
C LEU A 17 -1.37 10.98 1.90
N LEU A 18 -0.25 10.76 1.23
CA LEU A 18 -0.08 9.66 0.28
C LEU A 18 0.87 8.63 0.86
N MET A 19 0.40 7.40 1.02
CA MET A 19 1.25 6.27 1.41
C MET A 19 1.75 5.55 0.17
N LEU A 20 3.05 5.32 0.10
CA LEU A 20 3.67 4.62 -1.00
C LEU A 20 4.45 3.40 -0.49
N GLY A 21 4.05 2.22 -0.92
CA GLY A 21 4.84 1.01 -0.84
C GLY A 21 5.61 0.80 -2.15
N THR A 22 6.09 -0.41 -2.37
CA THR A 22 6.80 -0.75 -3.61
C THR A 22 5.92 -1.50 -4.59
N PHE A 23 5.45 -2.69 -4.20
CA PHE A 23 4.61 -3.54 -5.04
C PHE A 23 4.02 -4.65 -4.15
N PRO A 24 2.80 -5.14 -4.44
CA PRO A 24 2.22 -6.21 -3.63
C PRO A 24 3.03 -7.51 -3.72
N PRO A 25 3.02 -8.34 -2.69
CA PRO A 25 3.58 -9.69 -2.79
C PRO A 25 2.78 -10.54 -3.76
N ALA A 26 3.29 -11.73 -4.10
CA ALA A 26 2.59 -12.68 -4.96
C ALA A 26 1.23 -13.04 -4.36
N GLU A 27 0.24 -13.28 -5.22
CA GLU A 27 -1.16 -13.50 -4.82
C GLU A 27 -1.32 -14.60 -3.77
N LYS A 28 -0.48 -15.63 -3.83
CA LYS A 28 -0.52 -16.73 -2.85
C LYS A 28 -0.28 -16.28 -1.41
N ARG A 29 0.25 -15.06 -1.22
CA ARG A 29 0.50 -14.50 0.12
C ARG A 29 -0.59 -13.54 0.58
N TRP A 30 -1.64 -13.35 -0.24
CA TRP A 30 -2.71 -12.42 0.10
C TRP A 30 -3.76 -13.08 1.01
N CYS A 31 -4.16 -12.39 2.06
CA CYS A 31 -5.37 -12.71 2.80
C CYS A 31 -6.57 -11.88 2.34
N MET A 32 -6.32 -10.84 1.53
CA MET A 32 -7.35 -10.00 0.93
C MET A 32 -6.82 -9.40 -0.38
N PRO A 33 -7.69 -8.99 -1.32
CA PRO A 33 -7.25 -8.46 -2.62
C PRO A 33 -7.10 -6.93 -2.59
N TRP A 34 -6.19 -6.41 -1.75
CA TRP A 34 -5.95 -4.98 -1.63
C TRP A 34 -4.56 -4.71 -1.07
N TYR A 35 -4.24 -3.44 -0.76
CA TYR A 35 -2.90 -3.01 -0.32
C TYR A 35 -2.53 -3.64 1.02
N TYR A 36 -1.25 -3.99 1.14
CA TYR A 36 -0.69 -4.67 2.32
C TYR A 36 -1.49 -5.94 2.64
N PRO A 37 -1.59 -6.85 1.66
CA PRO A 37 -2.51 -7.99 1.74
C PRO A 37 -1.99 -9.18 2.53
N ASN A 38 -0.70 -9.22 2.86
CA ASN A 38 -0.14 -10.33 3.62
C ASN A 38 -0.53 -10.20 5.07
N PHE A 39 -1.17 -11.24 5.63
CA PHE A 39 -1.63 -11.21 7.02
C PHE A 39 -0.49 -11.02 8.02
N GLN A 40 0.75 -11.36 7.63
CA GLN A 40 1.93 -11.14 8.46
C GLN A 40 2.47 -9.71 8.41
N ASN A 41 2.00 -8.88 7.49
CA ASN A 41 2.38 -7.48 7.42
C ASN A 41 1.60 -6.68 8.46
N ASP A 42 2.30 -5.84 9.22
CA ASP A 42 1.72 -5.14 10.36
C ASP A 42 1.10 -3.77 10.04
N MET A 43 1.07 -3.36 8.77
CA MET A 43 0.61 -2.00 8.42
C MET A 43 -0.76 -1.68 9.04
N TRP A 44 -1.74 -2.55 8.83
CA TRP A 44 -3.10 -2.29 9.33
C TRP A 44 -3.20 -2.45 10.84
N ARG A 45 -2.36 -3.27 11.46
CA ARG A 45 -2.27 -3.36 12.92
C ARG A 45 -1.70 -2.08 13.51
N ILE A 46 -0.70 -1.48 12.86
CA ILE A 46 -0.11 -0.21 13.28
C ILE A 46 -1.16 0.89 13.27
N PHE A 47 -1.95 1.00 12.21
CA PHE A 47 -3.05 1.96 12.16
C PHE A 47 -4.08 1.72 13.26
N GLY A 48 -4.39 0.48 13.56
CA GLY A 48 -5.28 0.13 14.67
C GLY A 48 -4.73 0.62 16.01
N ILE A 49 -3.44 0.42 16.27
CA ILE A 49 -2.78 0.88 17.48
C ILE A 49 -2.82 2.41 17.59
N ILE A 50 -2.44 3.10 16.53
CA ILE A 50 -2.28 4.57 16.55
C ILE A 50 -3.63 5.27 16.74
N TYR A 51 -4.66 4.85 16.03
CA TYR A 51 -5.92 5.58 15.97
C TYR A 51 -7.00 5.02 16.89
N PHE A 52 -6.90 3.77 17.30
CA PHE A 52 -7.95 3.10 18.08
C PHE A 52 -7.43 2.42 19.36
N ASP A 53 -6.13 2.51 19.63
CA ASP A 53 -5.47 1.82 20.75
C ASP A 53 -5.80 0.32 20.76
N ASP A 54 -5.92 -0.28 19.57
CA ASP A 54 -6.33 -1.67 19.38
C ASP A 54 -5.70 -2.24 18.12
N LYS A 55 -4.69 -3.08 18.26
CA LYS A 55 -4.02 -3.69 17.11
C LYS A 55 -4.93 -4.62 16.29
N PHE A 56 -6.05 -5.04 16.86
CA PHE A 56 -7.01 -5.91 16.17
C PHE A 56 -8.19 -5.16 15.58
N HIS A 57 -8.20 -3.82 15.65
CA HIS A 57 -9.33 -3.02 15.14
C HIS A 57 -9.69 -3.37 13.70
N PHE A 58 -8.67 -3.51 12.84
CA PHE A 58 -8.85 -3.84 11.42
C PHE A 58 -8.66 -5.33 11.10
N VAL A 59 -8.52 -6.17 12.11
CA VAL A 59 -8.22 -7.59 11.96
C VAL A 59 -9.46 -8.43 12.20
N ASP A 60 -9.75 -9.33 11.27
CA ASP A 60 -10.73 -10.41 11.47
C ASP A 60 -9.95 -11.65 11.91
N VAL A 61 -9.85 -11.85 13.22
CA VAL A 61 -9.04 -12.92 13.82
C VAL A 61 -9.57 -14.30 13.43
N GLU A 62 -10.88 -14.45 13.39
CA GLU A 62 -11.53 -15.72 13.07
C GLU A 62 -11.17 -16.20 11.65
N HIS A 63 -11.20 -15.29 10.67
CA HIS A 63 -10.96 -15.62 9.27
C HIS A 63 -9.52 -15.35 8.83
N LYS A 64 -8.66 -14.90 9.73
CA LYS A 64 -7.24 -14.56 9.46
C LYS A 64 -7.10 -13.62 8.25
N THR A 65 -7.86 -12.55 8.28
CA THR A 65 -7.84 -11.52 7.25
C THR A 65 -8.03 -10.14 7.87
N TYR A 66 -8.06 -9.10 7.06
CA TYR A 66 -8.31 -7.74 7.50
C TYR A 66 -9.74 -7.31 7.16
N ARG A 67 -10.26 -6.36 7.91
CA ARG A 67 -11.60 -5.77 7.67
C ARG A 67 -11.49 -4.71 6.59
N LEU A 68 -11.50 -5.13 5.33
CA LEU A 68 -11.23 -4.25 4.18
C LEU A 68 -12.18 -3.04 4.12
N ASP A 69 -13.47 -3.25 4.33
CA ASP A 69 -14.45 -2.16 4.29
C ASP A 69 -14.19 -1.13 5.38
N ALA A 70 -13.83 -1.57 6.57
CA ALA A 70 -13.49 -0.69 7.69
C ALA A 70 -12.21 0.09 7.40
N ILE A 71 -11.21 -0.54 6.78
CA ILE A 71 -9.96 0.12 6.37
C ILE A 71 -10.27 1.23 5.35
N LYS A 72 -11.03 0.94 4.31
CA LYS A 72 -11.38 1.92 3.28
C LYS A 72 -12.14 3.11 3.84
N GLU A 73 -13.13 2.84 4.70
CA GLU A 73 -13.89 3.90 5.36
C GLU A 73 -12.98 4.79 6.19
N PHE A 74 -12.09 4.20 6.98
CA PHE A 74 -11.11 4.93 7.78
C PHE A 74 -10.21 5.81 6.91
N LEU A 75 -9.67 5.29 5.83
CA LEU A 75 -8.78 6.04 4.94
C LEU A 75 -9.51 7.20 4.26
N MET A 76 -10.77 7.02 3.90
CA MET A 76 -11.60 8.10 3.37
C MET A 76 -11.81 9.19 4.40
N GLN A 77 -12.13 8.83 5.64
CA GLN A 77 -12.37 9.78 6.72
C GLN A 77 -11.10 10.56 7.08
N LYS A 78 -9.95 9.90 7.07
CA LYS A 78 -8.68 10.52 7.46
C LYS A 78 -7.97 11.21 6.30
N GLY A 79 -8.44 11.05 5.07
CA GLY A 79 -7.80 11.65 3.92
C GLY A 79 -6.46 11.02 3.58
N VAL A 80 -6.42 9.70 3.46
CA VAL A 80 -5.20 8.94 3.15
C VAL A 80 -5.35 8.27 1.79
N ALA A 81 -4.43 8.59 0.88
CA ALA A 81 -4.30 7.93 -0.41
C ALA A 81 -3.23 6.83 -0.34
N ILE A 82 -3.35 5.83 -1.18
CA ILE A 82 -2.39 4.72 -1.24
C ILE A 82 -2.09 4.37 -2.69
N TYR A 83 -0.82 4.20 -2.98
CA TYR A 83 -0.36 3.47 -4.15
C TYR A 83 1.02 2.89 -3.87
N ASP A 84 1.63 2.33 -4.90
CA ASP A 84 2.99 1.79 -4.85
C ASP A 84 3.88 2.52 -5.85
N THR A 85 5.19 2.47 -5.63
CA THR A 85 6.16 3.19 -6.47
C THR A 85 6.51 2.44 -7.75
N ALA A 86 6.19 1.13 -7.83
CA ALA A 86 6.43 0.33 -9.03
C ALA A 86 5.10 -0.03 -9.70
N GLN A 87 5.01 0.22 -11.00
CA GLN A 87 3.86 -0.14 -11.83
C GLN A 87 4.02 -1.53 -12.43
N GLN A 88 5.24 -1.89 -12.82
CA GLN A 88 5.58 -3.20 -13.35
C GLN A 88 6.91 -3.67 -12.78
N VAL A 89 6.97 -4.95 -12.44
CA VAL A 89 8.16 -5.56 -11.83
C VAL A 89 8.44 -6.94 -12.44
N ILE A 90 9.66 -7.41 -12.24
CA ILE A 90 10.04 -8.82 -12.39
C ILE A 90 10.42 -9.33 -11.01
N ARG A 91 9.84 -10.44 -10.62
CA ARG A 91 10.12 -11.08 -9.34
C ARG A 91 11.27 -12.04 -9.54
N THR A 92 12.43 -11.74 -8.92
CA THR A 92 13.64 -12.57 -9.11
C THR A 92 13.65 -13.78 -8.18
N LYS A 93 12.90 -13.73 -7.07
CA LYS A 93 12.72 -14.83 -6.14
C LYS A 93 11.29 -14.85 -5.64
N ASN A 94 10.84 -16.03 -5.22
CA ASN A 94 9.47 -16.21 -4.74
C ASN A 94 9.36 -15.90 -3.25
N THR A 95 9.65 -14.65 -2.89
CA THR A 95 9.58 -14.14 -1.50
C THR A 95 8.67 -12.92 -1.44
N ALA A 96 8.38 -12.46 -0.23
CA ALA A 96 7.64 -11.22 -0.02
C ALA A 96 8.56 -9.99 0.08
N SER A 97 9.88 -10.18 -0.09
CA SER A 97 10.85 -9.10 0.09
C SER A 97 10.97 -8.21 -1.14
N ASP A 98 10.97 -6.89 -0.92
CA ASP A 98 11.16 -5.90 -2.00
C ASP A 98 12.53 -6.01 -2.67
N LYS A 99 13.54 -6.52 -1.97
CA LYS A 99 14.89 -6.71 -2.54
C LYS A 99 14.91 -7.71 -3.69
N ASP A 100 13.90 -8.58 -3.77
CA ASP A 100 13.78 -9.59 -4.82
C ASP A 100 12.91 -9.10 -5.99
N LEU A 101 12.65 -7.80 -6.06
CA LEU A 101 11.92 -7.16 -7.15
C LEU A 101 12.86 -6.37 -8.04
N GLN A 102 12.72 -6.56 -9.35
CA GLN A 102 13.35 -5.71 -10.36
C GLN A 102 12.26 -4.80 -10.94
N VAL A 103 12.39 -3.49 -10.73
CA VAL A 103 11.40 -2.53 -11.23
C VAL A 103 11.60 -2.32 -12.72
N VAL A 104 10.58 -2.63 -13.51
CA VAL A 104 10.56 -2.44 -14.96
C VAL A 104 9.98 -1.08 -15.31
N GLN A 105 8.88 -0.71 -14.66
CA GLN A 105 8.17 0.53 -14.89
C GLN A 105 7.85 1.18 -13.56
N PRO A 106 8.41 2.36 -13.23
CA PRO A 106 8.00 3.10 -12.05
C PRO A 106 6.61 3.71 -12.23
N SER A 107 5.93 3.98 -11.13
CA SER A 107 4.62 4.63 -11.14
C SER A 107 4.74 6.10 -11.52
N ASP A 108 3.67 6.65 -12.10
CA ASP A 108 3.59 8.10 -12.42
C ASP A 108 3.22 8.88 -11.16
N LEU A 109 4.21 9.15 -10.31
CA LEU A 109 4.00 9.86 -9.04
C LEU A 109 3.56 11.30 -9.24
N ASP A 110 4.09 11.99 -10.26
CA ASP A 110 3.69 13.36 -10.57
C ASP A 110 2.20 13.42 -10.93
N GLY A 111 1.72 12.48 -11.74
CA GLY A 111 0.31 12.39 -12.08
C GLY A 111 -0.56 12.11 -10.87
N ILE A 112 -0.12 11.22 -9.98
CA ILE A 112 -0.83 10.91 -8.74
C ILE A 112 -0.94 12.17 -7.87
N LEU A 113 0.17 12.86 -7.64
CA LEU A 113 0.18 14.07 -6.80
C LEU A 113 -0.66 15.20 -7.40
N ARG A 114 -0.67 15.34 -8.73
CA ARG A 114 -1.55 16.33 -9.38
C ARG A 114 -3.03 16.04 -9.14
N SER A 115 -3.41 14.79 -8.96
CA SER A 115 -4.79 14.39 -8.66
C SER A 115 -5.16 14.58 -7.18
N LEU A 116 -4.20 14.94 -6.32
CA LEU A 116 -4.38 15.10 -4.88
C LEU A 116 -4.00 16.52 -4.46
N PRO A 117 -4.84 17.54 -4.75
CA PRO A 117 -4.47 18.95 -4.53
C PRO A 117 -4.24 19.30 -3.06
N ASP A 118 -4.83 18.56 -2.12
CA ASP A 118 -4.70 18.82 -0.69
C ASP A 118 -3.59 18.00 -0.03
N CYS A 119 -2.87 17.17 -0.80
CA CYS A 119 -1.83 16.30 -0.27
C CYS A 119 -0.60 17.13 0.14
N THR A 120 -0.22 17.04 1.42
CA THR A 120 0.91 17.78 1.99
C THR A 120 2.02 16.89 2.51
N ALA A 121 1.82 15.58 2.52
CA ALA A 121 2.81 14.64 3.06
C ALA A 121 2.79 13.33 2.29
N VAL A 122 3.97 12.72 2.17
CA VAL A 122 4.16 11.40 1.57
C VAL A 122 4.84 10.50 2.60
N LEU A 123 4.24 9.35 2.86
CA LEU A 123 4.81 8.33 3.73
C LEU A 123 5.29 7.16 2.88
N THR A 124 6.57 6.79 3.00
CA THR A 124 7.09 5.63 2.28
C THR A 124 7.20 4.43 3.21
N ALA A 125 6.78 3.27 2.72
CA ALA A 125 6.92 1.99 3.42
C ALA A 125 8.05 1.21 2.75
N GLY A 126 9.22 1.17 3.39
CA GLY A 126 10.40 0.48 2.90
C GLY A 126 11.38 1.37 2.14
N GLN A 127 12.64 0.94 2.11
CA GLN A 127 13.73 1.70 1.49
C GLN A 127 13.64 1.76 -0.03
N LEU A 128 13.20 0.67 -0.68
CA LEU A 128 13.08 0.65 -2.13
C LEU A 128 12.03 1.67 -2.60
N ALA A 129 10.92 1.78 -1.89
CA ALA A 129 9.90 2.78 -2.20
C ALA A 129 10.49 4.19 -2.14
N LEU A 130 11.24 4.50 -1.08
CA LEU A 130 11.91 5.79 -0.94
C LEU A 130 12.90 6.06 -2.08
N SER A 131 13.67 5.05 -2.48
CA SER A 131 14.69 5.20 -3.53
C SER A 131 14.10 5.45 -4.91
N LEU A 132 12.83 5.11 -5.13
CA LEU A 132 12.14 5.29 -6.42
C LEU A 132 11.41 6.62 -6.55
N ILE A 133 11.45 7.45 -5.52
CA ILE A 133 10.80 8.77 -5.54
C ILE A 133 11.76 9.80 -6.14
N HIS A 134 11.33 10.42 -7.22
CA HIS A 134 12.07 11.47 -7.92
C HIS A 134 11.22 12.74 -7.95
N ILE A 135 11.00 13.30 -6.78
CA ILE A 135 10.20 14.52 -6.64
C ILE A 135 11.12 15.72 -6.41
#